data_70ba8c1640a51965804ced6ae636b37f
#
_entry.id   70ba8c1640a51965804ced6ae636b37f
#
_cell.length_a   1.000
_cell.length_b   1.000
_cell.length_c   1.000
_cell.angle_alpha   90.00
_cell.angle_beta   90.00
_cell.angle_gamma   90.00
#
_symmetry.space_group_name_H-M   'P 1'
#
loop_
_entity.id
_entity.type
_entity.pdbx_description
1 polymer ?
#
loop_
_entity_poly.entity_id
_entity_poly.type
_entity_poly.pdbx_seq_one_letter_code
_entity_poly.pdbx_strand_id
1 'polypeptide(L)'
;MQEFVEFSSNNAFLVSGLFASALAVIFFELRIKTRNISSLSAPLAVQLINSGATVVDIRDADKFSVGHIGSARNILEAELLKNPENVTKKNKQALLICDTGARSAECATRLRKNGIDNIFSLKGGIAAWQEQNLPVVSD
;
A
#
# COMPACT_ATOMS: atom_id res chain seq x y z
N MET A 1 44.32 0.61 14.03
CA MET A 1 43.43 -0.60 14.11
C MET A 1 43.34 -1.15 15.54
N GLN A 2 44.45 -1.23 16.27
CA GLN A 2 44.45 -1.71 17.68
C GLN A 2 43.61 -0.82 18.61
N GLU A 3 43.71 0.50 18.50
CA GLU A 3 42.94 1.45 19.32
C GLU A 3 41.41 1.32 19.11
N PHE A 4 40.98 0.96 17.89
CA PHE A 4 39.56 0.76 17.59
C PHE A 4 39.01 -0.53 18.24
N VAL A 5 39.80 -1.57 18.28
CA VAL A 5 39.46 -2.85 18.92
C VAL A 5 39.38 -2.67 20.43
N GLU A 6 40.34 -1.94 21.01
CA GLU A 6 40.41 -1.66 22.44
C GLU A 6 39.27 -0.76 22.91
N PHE A 7 38.92 0.28 22.13
CA PHE A 7 37.75 1.10 22.36
C PHE A 7 36.42 0.30 22.30
N SER A 8 36.31 -0.58 21.28
CA SER A 8 35.09 -1.40 21.11
C SER A 8 34.91 -2.41 22.25
N SER A 9 36.00 -2.99 22.75
CA SER A 9 35.94 -3.94 23.87
C SER A 9 35.58 -3.26 25.19
N ASN A 10 36.12 -2.05 25.41
CA ASN A 10 35.84 -1.26 26.62
C ASN A 10 34.45 -0.59 26.63
N ASN A 11 33.83 -0.41 25.44
CA ASN A 11 32.54 0.21 25.27
C ASN A 11 31.57 -0.71 24.52
N ALA A 12 31.60 -2.00 24.75
CA ALA A 12 30.80 -2.99 24.04
C ALA A 12 29.30 -2.69 24.07
N PHE A 13 28.79 -2.12 25.15
CA PHE A 13 27.38 -1.72 25.28
C PHE A 13 27.00 -0.57 24.33
N LEU A 14 27.86 0.44 24.18
CA LEU A 14 27.63 1.56 23.28
C LEU A 14 27.73 1.15 21.82
N VAL A 15 28.71 0.31 21.52
CA VAL A 15 28.93 -0.22 20.15
C VAL A 15 27.76 -1.12 19.73
N SER A 16 27.28 -2.00 20.62
CA SER A 16 26.13 -2.86 20.32
C SER A 16 24.83 -2.05 20.17
N GLY A 17 24.63 -1.01 20.98
CA GLY A 17 23.49 -0.10 20.84
C GLY A 17 23.49 0.66 19.50
N LEU A 18 24.67 1.09 19.05
CA LEU A 18 24.83 1.76 17.75
C LEU A 18 24.48 0.80 16.58
N PHE A 19 25.01 -0.43 16.62
CA PHE A 19 24.69 -1.44 15.61
C PHE A 19 23.21 -1.82 15.62
N ALA A 20 22.59 -1.98 16.78
CA ALA A 20 21.16 -2.29 16.89
C ALA A 20 20.29 -1.16 16.32
N SER A 21 20.65 0.12 16.60
CA SER A 21 19.92 1.26 16.05
C SER A 21 20.08 1.37 14.53
N ALA A 22 21.27 1.15 13.99
CA ALA A 22 21.54 1.14 12.55
C ALA A 22 20.73 0.04 11.84
N LEU A 23 20.71 -1.18 12.39
CA LEU A 23 19.91 -2.28 11.87
C LEU A 23 18.40 -1.98 11.93
N ALA A 24 17.92 -1.35 13.01
CA ALA A 24 16.53 -0.95 13.12
C ALA A 24 16.13 0.08 12.06
N VAL A 25 16.98 1.08 11.79
CA VAL A 25 16.76 2.08 10.74
C VAL A 25 16.72 1.43 9.36
N ILE A 26 17.69 0.57 9.04
CA ILE A 26 17.73 -0.15 7.76
C ILE A 26 16.50 -1.02 7.60
N PHE A 27 16.11 -1.76 8.63
CA PHE A 27 14.89 -2.58 8.62
C PHE A 27 13.64 -1.74 8.39
N PHE A 28 13.56 -0.58 9.02
CA PHE A 28 12.42 0.34 8.88
C PHE A 28 12.36 0.94 7.46
N GLU A 29 13.50 1.35 6.92
CA GLU A 29 13.59 1.86 5.54
C GLU A 29 13.23 0.79 4.50
N LEU A 30 13.73 -0.42 4.64
CA LEU A 30 13.39 -1.52 3.75
C LEU A 30 11.89 -1.85 3.83
N ARG A 31 11.29 -1.81 5.01
CA ARG A 31 9.85 -2.02 5.20
C ARG A 31 8.99 -0.93 4.56
N ILE A 32 9.42 0.33 4.63
CA ILE A 32 8.73 1.44 3.97
C ILE A 32 8.85 1.33 2.44
N LYS A 33 10.03 0.98 1.94
CA LYS A 33 10.28 0.84 0.51
C LYS A 33 9.44 -0.27 -0.13
N THR A 34 9.28 -1.41 0.54
CA THR A 34 8.42 -2.50 0.06
C THR A 34 6.93 -2.14 0.07
N ARG A 35 6.47 -1.29 0.98
CA ARG A 35 5.11 -0.77 1.00
C ARG A 35 4.82 0.19 -0.16
N ASN A 36 5.81 0.97 -0.57
CA ASN A 36 5.65 2.00 -1.61
C ASN A 36 5.64 1.45 -3.04
N ILE A 37 6.15 0.25 -3.28
CA ILE A 37 6.23 -0.35 -4.63
C ILE A 37 4.83 -0.63 -5.21
N SER A 38 3.84 -0.82 -4.36
CA SER A 38 2.45 -1.09 -4.78
C SER A 38 1.50 0.10 -4.69
N SER A 39 1.99 1.27 -4.22
CA SER A 39 1.15 2.46 -4.08
C SER A 39 1.40 3.42 -5.24
N LEU A 40 0.34 3.69 -5.99
CA LEU A 40 0.36 4.59 -7.15
C LEU A 40 -0.15 5.97 -6.77
N SER A 41 0.49 7.02 -7.27
CA SER A 41 -0.05 8.37 -7.20
C SER A 41 -1.33 8.48 -8.04
N ALA A 42 -2.16 9.49 -7.76
CA ALA A 42 -3.42 9.65 -8.46
C ALA A 42 -3.27 9.76 -10.00
N PRO A 43 -2.27 10.47 -10.58
CA PRO A 43 -2.06 10.47 -12.03
C PRO A 43 -1.74 9.08 -12.61
N LEU A 44 -0.93 8.28 -11.92
CA LEU A 44 -0.62 6.92 -12.35
C LEU A 44 -1.84 5.99 -12.18
N ALA A 45 -2.63 6.21 -11.14
CA ALA A 45 -3.88 5.49 -10.94
C ALA A 45 -4.88 5.77 -12.07
N VAL A 46 -5.00 7.03 -12.52
CA VAL A 46 -5.83 7.39 -13.69
C VAL A 46 -5.37 6.64 -14.94
N GLN A 47 -4.06 6.59 -15.20
CA GLN A 47 -3.53 5.83 -16.34
C GLN A 47 -3.86 4.34 -16.25
N LEU A 48 -3.73 3.78 -15.04
CA LEU A 48 -4.06 2.39 -14.78
C LEU A 48 -5.55 2.08 -15.02
N ILE A 49 -6.44 2.96 -14.54
CA ILE A 49 -7.89 2.86 -14.75
C ILE A 49 -8.22 2.93 -16.25
N ASN A 50 -7.62 3.88 -16.96
CA ASN A 50 -7.82 4.05 -18.40
C ASN A 50 -7.29 2.86 -19.22
N SER A 51 -6.32 2.12 -18.70
CA SER A 51 -5.84 0.87 -19.32
C SER A 51 -6.74 -0.34 -19.06
N GLY A 52 -7.87 -0.15 -18.34
CA GLY A 52 -8.86 -1.20 -18.08
C GLY A 52 -8.64 -1.98 -16.80
N ALA A 53 -7.91 -1.43 -15.83
CA ALA A 53 -7.75 -2.05 -14.52
C ALA A 53 -9.09 -2.11 -13.76
N THR A 54 -9.23 -3.15 -12.95
CA THR A 54 -10.37 -3.25 -12.02
C THR A 54 -10.15 -2.34 -10.84
N VAL A 55 -11.11 -1.48 -10.53
CA VAL A 55 -11.08 -0.59 -9.36
C VAL A 55 -11.93 -1.19 -8.25
N VAL A 56 -11.35 -1.36 -7.06
CA VAL A 56 -12.03 -1.93 -5.89
C VAL A 56 -11.87 -0.98 -4.72
N ASP A 57 -13.00 -0.52 -4.20
CA ASP A 57 -13.08 0.30 -3.00
C ASP A 57 -13.36 -0.61 -1.80
N ILE A 58 -12.44 -0.64 -0.85
CA ILE A 58 -12.54 -1.49 0.35
C ILE A 58 -13.15 -0.78 1.56
N ARG A 59 -13.69 0.43 1.36
CA ARG A 59 -14.38 1.18 2.41
C ARG A 59 -15.76 0.59 2.71
N ASP A 60 -16.33 1.02 3.83
CA ASP A 60 -17.71 0.69 4.18
C ASP A 60 -18.68 1.24 3.13
N ALA A 61 -19.82 0.57 2.94
CA ALA A 61 -20.82 0.89 1.94
C ALA A 61 -21.35 2.33 2.08
N ASP A 62 -21.54 2.81 3.30
CA ASP A 62 -22.02 4.18 3.58
C ASP A 62 -21.04 5.24 3.04
N LYS A 63 -19.74 5.01 3.21
CA LYS A 63 -18.69 5.90 2.68
C LYS A 63 -18.57 5.82 1.16
N PHE A 64 -18.76 4.63 0.62
CA PHE A 64 -18.74 4.39 -0.82
C PHE A 64 -19.88 5.15 -1.51
N SER A 65 -21.10 5.06 -0.99
CA SER A 65 -22.28 5.69 -1.56
C SER A 65 -22.22 7.23 -1.57
N VAL A 66 -21.54 7.82 -0.57
CA VAL A 66 -21.32 9.28 -0.50
C VAL A 66 -20.41 9.80 -1.60
N GLY A 67 -19.40 9.01 -1.98
CA GLY A 67 -18.52 9.39 -3.07
C GLY A 67 -17.44 8.33 -3.34
N HIS A 68 -17.35 7.88 -4.58
CA HIS A 68 -16.40 6.88 -5.04
C HIS A 68 -15.90 7.16 -6.47
N ILE A 69 -14.86 6.50 -6.90
CA ILE A 69 -14.37 6.57 -8.28
C ILE A 69 -15.36 5.82 -9.18
N GLY A 70 -15.83 6.44 -10.25
CA GLY A 70 -16.99 5.99 -11.04
C GLY A 70 -16.92 4.56 -11.61
N SER A 71 -15.74 3.95 -11.71
CA SER A 71 -15.57 2.55 -12.13
C SER A 71 -15.36 1.58 -10.97
N ALA A 72 -15.38 2.07 -9.73
CA ALA A 72 -15.09 1.27 -8.55
C ALA A 72 -16.25 0.35 -8.19
N ARG A 73 -15.90 -0.86 -7.75
CA ARG A 73 -16.82 -1.77 -7.07
C ARG A 73 -16.51 -1.76 -5.58
N ASN A 74 -17.54 -1.71 -4.75
CA ASN A 74 -17.37 -1.82 -3.32
C ASN A 74 -17.27 -3.30 -2.91
N ILE A 75 -16.13 -3.68 -2.37
CA ILE A 75 -15.88 -5.02 -1.82
C ILE A 75 -15.11 -4.84 -0.51
N LEU A 76 -15.65 -5.30 0.60
CA LEU A 76 -14.99 -5.19 1.88
C LEU A 76 -13.68 -5.97 1.93
N GLU A 77 -12.70 -5.46 2.65
CA GLU A 77 -11.37 -6.08 2.79
C GLU A 77 -11.44 -7.55 3.22
N ALA A 78 -12.32 -7.87 4.18
CA ALA A 78 -12.50 -9.23 4.68
C ALA A 78 -13.00 -10.21 3.61
N GLU A 79 -13.89 -9.76 2.73
CA GLU A 79 -14.38 -10.54 1.60
C GLU A 79 -13.29 -10.73 0.54
N LEU A 80 -12.55 -9.67 0.26
CA LEU A 80 -11.45 -9.67 -0.69
C LEU A 80 -10.35 -10.65 -0.31
N LEU A 81 -10.01 -10.72 0.97
CA LEU A 81 -8.99 -11.64 1.49
C LEU A 81 -9.46 -13.11 1.52
N LYS A 82 -10.78 -13.35 1.66
CA LYS A 82 -11.36 -14.70 1.59
C LYS A 82 -11.44 -15.21 0.15
N ASN A 83 -11.77 -14.33 -0.79
CA ASN A 83 -11.96 -14.67 -2.19
C ASN A 83 -11.13 -13.76 -3.10
N PRO A 84 -9.79 -13.94 -3.13
CA PRO A 84 -8.89 -13.05 -3.84
C PRO A 84 -9.14 -13.00 -5.36
N GLU A 85 -9.72 -14.04 -5.93
CA GLU A 85 -10.11 -14.12 -7.34
C GLU A 85 -11.21 -13.12 -7.75
N ASN A 86 -11.95 -12.58 -6.77
CA ASN A 86 -12.95 -11.53 -7.02
C ASN A 86 -12.30 -10.18 -7.39
N VAL A 87 -11.00 -10.02 -7.13
CA VAL A 87 -10.26 -8.78 -7.41
C VAL A 87 -9.87 -8.71 -8.88
N THR A 88 -9.34 -9.80 -9.42
CA THR A 88 -8.81 -9.81 -10.78
C THR A 88 -9.27 -11.04 -11.54
N LYS A 89 -9.84 -10.83 -12.71
CA LYS A 89 -9.83 -11.87 -13.75
C LYS A 89 -8.38 -12.08 -14.17
N LYS A 90 -7.98 -13.33 -14.48
CA LYS A 90 -6.62 -13.68 -14.92
C LYS A 90 -6.02 -12.59 -15.83
N ASN A 91 -4.84 -12.09 -15.48
CA ASN A 91 -4.05 -11.08 -16.18
C ASN A 91 -4.57 -9.62 -16.18
N LYS A 92 -5.59 -9.26 -15.39
CA LYS A 92 -5.97 -7.84 -15.23
C LYS A 92 -5.31 -7.24 -14.00
N GLN A 93 -4.94 -5.97 -14.12
CA GLN A 93 -4.46 -5.18 -13.00
C GLN A 93 -5.64 -4.72 -12.13
N ALA A 94 -5.43 -4.56 -10.83
CA ALA A 94 -6.41 -4.04 -9.91
C ALA A 94 -5.86 -2.89 -9.09
N LEU A 95 -6.70 -1.90 -8.82
CA LEU A 95 -6.43 -0.76 -7.96
C LEU A 95 -7.34 -0.82 -6.75
N LEU A 96 -6.74 -0.90 -5.57
CA LEU A 96 -7.46 -0.87 -4.29
C LEU A 96 -7.51 0.55 -3.74
N ILE A 97 -8.67 0.95 -3.24
CA ILE A 97 -8.94 2.27 -2.71
C ILE A 97 -9.46 2.17 -1.28
N CYS A 98 -8.93 3.00 -0.39
CA CYS A 98 -9.46 3.24 0.94
C CYS A 98 -9.47 4.73 1.26
N ASP A 99 -9.75 5.12 2.50
CA ASP A 99 -9.82 6.53 2.90
C ASP A 99 -8.49 7.27 2.73
N THR A 100 -7.39 6.71 3.26
CA THR A 100 -6.06 7.35 3.35
C THR A 100 -4.95 6.63 2.60
N GLY A 101 -5.24 5.48 1.99
CA GLY A 101 -4.25 4.66 1.30
C GLY A 101 -3.52 3.63 2.18
N ALA A 102 -3.61 3.70 3.50
CA ALA A 102 -2.92 2.78 4.42
C ALA A 102 -3.51 1.36 4.38
N ARG A 103 -4.83 1.24 4.54
CA ARG A 103 -5.53 -0.07 4.51
C ARG A 103 -5.40 -0.75 3.15
N SER A 104 -5.59 0.00 2.06
CA SER A 104 -5.47 -0.53 0.71
C SER A 104 -4.05 -0.99 0.37
N ALA A 105 -3.01 -0.30 0.85
CA ALA A 105 -1.62 -0.72 0.70
C ALA A 105 -1.32 -2.01 1.47
N GLU A 106 -1.84 -2.16 2.68
CA GLU A 106 -1.70 -3.37 3.48
C GLU A 106 -2.44 -4.55 2.84
N CYS A 107 -3.68 -4.34 2.41
CA CYS A 107 -4.49 -5.33 1.71
C CYS A 107 -3.79 -5.79 0.42
N ALA A 108 -3.28 -4.87 -0.41
CA ALA A 108 -2.52 -5.19 -1.61
C ALA A 108 -1.27 -6.04 -1.30
N THR A 109 -0.58 -5.73 -0.21
CA THR A 109 0.60 -6.50 0.23
C THR A 109 0.23 -7.93 0.63
N ARG A 110 -0.90 -8.11 1.34
CA ARG A 110 -1.40 -9.44 1.73
C ARG A 110 -1.82 -10.27 0.51
N LEU A 111 -2.52 -9.66 -0.44
CA LEU A 111 -2.94 -10.31 -1.68
C LEU A 111 -1.75 -10.74 -2.55
N ARG A 112 -0.71 -9.90 -2.62
CA ARG A 112 0.55 -10.26 -3.32
C ARG A 112 1.26 -11.44 -2.69
N LYS A 113 1.30 -11.51 -1.35
CA LYS A 113 1.85 -12.68 -0.65
C LYS A 113 1.09 -13.97 -0.95
N ASN A 114 -0.19 -13.87 -1.33
CA ASN A 114 -1.03 -14.97 -1.75
C ASN A 114 -0.97 -15.26 -3.27
N GLY A 115 0.00 -14.66 -3.98
CA GLY A 115 0.27 -14.95 -5.39
C GLY A 115 -0.48 -14.07 -6.39
N ILE A 116 -1.08 -12.96 -5.95
CA ILE A 116 -1.76 -12.01 -6.85
C ILE A 116 -0.87 -10.78 -7.04
N ASP A 117 -0.03 -10.80 -8.06
CA ASP A 117 1.03 -9.79 -8.23
C ASP A 117 0.56 -8.46 -8.83
N ASN A 118 -0.50 -8.45 -9.64
CA ASN A 118 -0.97 -7.28 -10.38
C ASN A 118 -1.95 -6.41 -9.58
N ILE A 119 -1.67 -6.19 -8.29
CA ILE A 119 -2.48 -5.38 -7.39
C ILE A 119 -1.72 -4.15 -6.92
N PHE A 120 -2.38 -3.01 -7.00
CA PHE A 120 -1.88 -1.71 -6.61
C PHE A 120 -2.85 -1.05 -5.62
N SER A 121 -2.36 -0.08 -4.87
CA SER A 121 -3.16 0.78 -4.01
C SER A 121 -3.06 2.23 -4.43
N LEU A 122 -4.09 3.02 -4.19
CA LEU A 122 -4.06 4.46 -4.40
C LEU A 122 -3.35 5.14 -3.22
N LYS A 123 -2.21 5.78 -3.50
CA LYS A 123 -1.47 6.55 -2.51
C LYS A 123 -2.31 7.72 -2.02
N GLY A 124 -2.47 7.82 -0.69
CA GLY A 124 -3.32 8.85 -0.08
C GLY A 124 -4.82 8.55 -0.16
N GLY A 125 -5.23 7.45 -0.79
CA GLY A 125 -6.62 7.02 -0.87
C GLY A 125 -7.55 7.99 -1.58
N ILE A 126 -8.84 7.89 -1.30
CA ILE A 126 -9.87 8.76 -1.88
C ILE A 126 -9.65 10.24 -1.50
N ALA A 127 -9.05 10.50 -0.33
CA ALA A 127 -8.72 11.85 0.09
C ALA A 127 -7.77 12.54 -0.89
N ALA A 128 -6.67 11.89 -1.26
CA ALA A 128 -5.71 12.44 -2.24
C ALA A 128 -6.32 12.55 -3.65
N TRP A 129 -7.25 11.68 -4.02
CA TRP A 129 -8.01 11.77 -5.27
C TRP A 129 -8.84 13.05 -5.32
N GLN A 130 -9.57 13.33 -4.24
CA GLN A 130 -10.41 14.53 -4.12
C GLN A 130 -9.58 15.83 -4.03
N GLU A 131 -8.45 15.81 -3.31
CA GLU A 131 -7.52 16.96 -3.24
C GLU A 131 -6.99 17.38 -4.63
N GLN A 132 -6.87 16.44 -5.56
CA GLN A 132 -6.49 16.71 -6.94
C GLN A 132 -7.68 17.06 -7.85
N ASN A 133 -8.85 17.30 -7.28
CA ASN A 133 -10.08 17.62 -7.99
C ASN A 133 -10.47 16.57 -9.05
N LEU A 134 -10.12 15.31 -8.82
CA LEU A 134 -10.51 14.22 -9.69
C LEU A 134 -11.98 13.83 -9.41
N PRO A 135 -12.73 13.41 -10.44
CA PRO A 135 -14.17 13.19 -10.31
C PRO A 135 -14.49 12.00 -9.40
N VAL A 136 -15.50 12.19 -8.58
CA VAL A 136 -16.17 11.15 -7.80
C VAL A 136 -17.65 11.14 -8.15
N VAL A 137 -18.26 9.99 -8.03
CA VAL A 137 -19.71 9.79 -8.21
C VAL A 137 -20.32 9.32 -6.90
N SER A 138 -21.60 9.55 -6.71
CA SER A 138 -22.40 9.08 -5.58
C SER A 138 -23.53 8.20 -6.08
N ASP A 139 -23.91 7.19 -5.28
CA ASP A 139 -25.08 6.35 -5.52
C ASP A 139 -26.33 6.94 -4.87
#